data_f6847e1b3850eda1ec4bb5a5f0e81654
#
_entry.id   f6847e1b3850eda1ec4bb5a5f0e81654
#
_cell.length_a   1.000
_cell.length_b   1.000
_cell.length_c   1.000
_cell.angle_alpha   90.00
_cell.angle_beta   90.00
_cell.angle_gamma   90.00
#
_symmetry.space_group_name_H-M   'P 1'
#
loop_
_entity.id
_entity.type
_entity.pdbx_description
1 polymer ?
#
loop_
_entity_poly.entity_id
_entity_poly.type
_entity_poly.pdbx_seq_one_letter_code
_entity_poly.pdbx_strand_id
1 'polypeptide(L)'
;SATAIRSGKKREFCDPSIAVAASGLNPEYYMTDLQSFGFIFENLCIRDLRAYSSKYDGKISYYHDRYNLEADCVLHLRDGKYALIEFKLGSSEIEEASSHLLEIKRLVKEYNKKGNAPSLREPDLLIVITGTEFAYRRPDGVFVIPIGCLRG
;
A
#
# COMPACT_ATOMS: atom_id res chain seq x y z
N SER A 1 -24.31 -13.53 2.59
CA SER A 1 -24.24 -12.50 1.55
C SER A 1 -22.88 -11.84 1.63
N ALA A 2 -21.99 -12.17 0.70
CA ALA A 2 -20.74 -11.44 0.54
C ALA A 2 -21.13 -10.00 0.18
N THR A 3 -21.01 -9.08 1.12
CA THR A 3 -21.22 -7.67 0.86
C THR A 3 -20.16 -7.26 -0.14
N ALA A 4 -20.57 -7.11 -1.38
CA ALA A 4 -19.68 -6.65 -2.44
C ALA A 4 -18.98 -5.38 -1.96
N ILE A 5 -17.67 -5.42 -1.89
CA ILE A 5 -16.83 -4.26 -1.64
C ILE A 5 -17.15 -3.26 -2.75
N ARG A 6 -17.98 -2.28 -2.44
CA ARG A 6 -18.31 -1.17 -3.36
C ARG A 6 -17.18 -0.16 -3.29
N SER A 7 -16.02 -0.53 -3.77
CA SER A 7 -14.97 0.42 -4.03
C SER A 7 -15.03 0.80 -5.50
N GLY A 8 -15.20 2.10 -5.79
CA GLY A 8 -14.94 2.62 -7.13
C GLY A 8 -13.51 2.23 -7.53
N LYS A 9 -13.27 1.98 -8.83
CA LYS A 9 -11.91 1.67 -9.29
C LYS A 9 -11.00 2.87 -8.97
N LYS A 10 -9.97 2.66 -8.16
CA LYS A 10 -8.90 3.63 -7.96
C LYS A 10 -8.20 3.83 -9.31
N ARG A 11 -8.10 5.08 -9.75
CA ARG A 11 -7.43 5.43 -11.01
C ARG A 11 -6.11 6.08 -10.68
N GLU A 12 -5.07 5.63 -11.32
CA GLU A 12 -3.72 6.14 -11.17
C GLU A 12 -3.10 6.35 -12.54
N PHE A 13 -2.15 7.26 -12.62
CA PHE A 13 -1.34 7.39 -13.82
C PHE A 13 -0.39 6.19 -13.95
N CYS A 14 -0.11 5.80 -15.18
CA CYS A 14 0.88 4.74 -15.45
C CYS A 14 2.30 5.17 -15.08
N ASP A 15 2.56 6.46 -15.07
CA ASP A 15 3.81 7.06 -14.60
C ASP A 15 3.52 8.40 -13.92
N PRO A 16 4.07 8.67 -12.72
CA PRO A 16 3.88 9.92 -11.99
C PRO A 16 4.38 11.16 -12.73
N SER A 17 5.34 11.02 -13.64
CA SER A 17 5.83 12.14 -14.47
C SER A 17 4.73 12.74 -15.34
N ILE A 18 3.74 11.95 -15.75
CA ILE A 18 2.59 12.44 -16.51
C ILE A 18 1.75 13.38 -15.65
N ALA A 19 1.50 13.01 -14.38
CA ALA A 19 0.76 13.87 -13.46
C ALA A 19 1.50 15.17 -13.19
N VAL A 20 2.82 15.10 -12.96
CA VAL A 20 3.67 16.28 -12.75
C VAL A 20 3.66 17.18 -13.99
N ALA A 21 3.87 16.64 -15.18
CA ALA A 21 3.83 17.39 -16.43
C ALA A 21 2.46 18.04 -16.70
N ALA A 22 1.39 17.31 -16.45
CA ALA A 22 0.02 17.79 -16.64
C ALA A 22 -0.36 18.90 -15.64
N SER A 23 0.20 18.88 -14.43
CA SER A 23 -0.05 19.93 -13.42
C SER A 23 0.60 21.27 -13.79
N GLY A 24 1.69 21.24 -14.59
CA GLY A 24 2.49 22.43 -14.91
C GLY A 24 3.22 23.05 -13.71
N LEU A 25 3.26 22.33 -12.57
CA LEU A 25 3.86 22.79 -11.32
C LEU A 25 5.35 22.45 -11.29
N ASN A 26 6.16 23.33 -10.68
CA ASN A 26 7.58 23.07 -10.48
C ASN A 26 7.84 22.17 -9.24
N PRO A 27 9.03 21.58 -9.10
CA PRO A 27 9.35 20.72 -7.95
C PRO A 27 9.22 21.44 -6.60
N GLU A 28 9.54 22.73 -6.52
CA GLU A 28 9.47 23.52 -5.30
C GLU A 28 8.03 23.64 -4.78
N TYR A 29 7.05 23.66 -5.66
CA TYR A 29 5.63 23.65 -5.26
C TYR A 29 5.29 22.42 -4.42
N TYR A 30 5.71 21.23 -4.85
CA TYR A 30 5.43 19.99 -4.15
C TYR A 30 6.09 19.93 -2.76
N MET A 31 7.17 20.64 -2.55
CA MET A 31 7.81 20.78 -1.23
C MET A 31 6.97 21.62 -0.25
N THR A 32 6.10 22.47 -0.78
CA THR A 32 5.16 23.28 0.02
C THR A 32 3.77 22.67 0.13
N ASP A 33 3.40 21.79 -0.79
CA ASP A 33 2.13 21.05 -0.80
C ASP A 33 2.40 19.54 -0.65
N LEU A 34 2.65 19.12 0.59
CA LEU A 34 2.98 17.74 0.92
C LEU A 34 1.82 16.77 0.62
N GLN A 35 0.57 17.24 0.56
CA GLN A 35 -0.56 16.41 0.17
C GLN A 35 -0.47 16.01 -1.29
N SER A 36 -0.27 16.97 -2.19
CA SER A 36 -0.06 16.70 -3.63
C SER A 36 1.20 15.87 -3.85
N PHE A 37 2.27 16.12 -3.09
CA PHE A 37 3.48 15.32 -3.17
C PHE A 37 3.22 13.87 -2.71
N GLY A 38 2.42 13.65 -1.68
CA GLY A 38 2.02 12.33 -1.22
C GLY A 38 1.34 11.51 -2.31
N PHE A 39 0.43 12.10 -3.08
CA PHE A 39 -0.21 11.42 -4.23
C PHE A 39 0.78 11.06 -5.33
N ILE A 40 1.74 11.93 -5.63
CA ILE A 40 2.80 11.63 -6.61
C ILE A 40 3.70 10.50 -6.10
N PHE A 41 4.04 10.52 -4.81
CA PHE A 41 4.84 9.47 -4.17
C PHE A 41 4.12 8.12 -4.19
N GLU A 42 2.84 8.07 -3.84
CA GLU A 42 2.03 6.86 -3.92
C GLU A 42 2.02 6.30 -5.35
N ASN A 43 1.80 7.15 -6.35
CA ASN A 43 1.79 6.75 -7.75
C ASN A 43 3.16 6.19 -8.19
N LEU A 44 4.27 6.79 -7.73
CA LEU A 44 5.62 6.27 -7.92
C LEU A 44 5.79 4.87 -7.31
N CYS A 45 5.37 4.70 -6.07
CA CYS A 45 5.45 3.40 -5.38
C CYS A 45 4.67 2.30 -6.11
N ILE A 46 3.46 2.59 -6.55
CA ILE A 46 2.62 1.64 -7.30
C ILE A 46 3.27 1.26 -8.64
N ARG A 47 3.81 2.25 -9.38
CA ARG A 47 4.53 1.99 -10.63
C ARG A 47 5.72 1.05 -10.41
N ASP A 48 6.54 1.34 -9.43
CA ASP A 48 7.75 0.58 -9.13
C ASP A 48 7.42 -0.83 -8.62
N LEU A 49 6.42 -0.96 -7.74
CA LEU A 49 5.96 -2.27 -7.29
C LEU A 49 5.43 -3.13 -8.45
N ARG A 50 4.70 -2.53 -9.40
CA ARG A 50 4.27 -3.25 -10.62
C ARG A 50 5.47 -3.75 -11.43
N ALA A 51 6.46 -2.88 -11.64
CA ALA A 51 7.65 -3.24 -12.38
C ALA A 51 8.44 -4.36 -11.68
N TYR A 52 8.72 -4.21 -10.39
CA TYR A 52 9.54 -5.16 -9.63
C TYR A 52 8.85 -6.50 -9.38
N SER A 53 7.53 -6.50 -9.20
CA SER A 53 6.78 -7.72 -8.97
C SER A 53 6.43 -8.49 -10.25
N SER A 54 6.60 -7.88 -11.42
CA SER A 54 6.21 -8.47 -12.71
C SER A 54 6.86 -9.83 -12.98
N LYS A 55 8.12 -10.01 -12.59
CA LYS A 55 8.85 -11.28 -12.71
C LYS A 55 8.28 -12.42 -11.84
N TYR A 56 7.44 -12.09 -10.86
CA TYR A 56 6.76 -13.04 -9.97
C TYR A 56 5.26 -13.13 -10.27
N ASP A 57 4.81 -12.64 -11.42
CA ASP A 57 3.38 -12.50 -11.77
C ASP A 57 2.58 -11.71 -10.71
N GLY A 58 3.22 -10.71 -10.11
CA GLY A 58 2.62 -9.87 -9.10
C GLY A 58 1.42 -9.09 -9.62
N LYS A 59 0.33 -9.09 -8.87
CA LYS A 59 -0.88 -8.31 -9.17
C LYS A 59 -1.13 -7.33 -8.05
N ILE A 60 -1.38 -6.08 -8.42
CA ILE A 60 -1.68 -5.00 -7.48
C ILE A 60 -3.18 -4.73 -7.49
N SER A 61 -3.74 -4.67 -6.29
CA SER A 61 -5.07 -4.16 -5.99
C SER A 61 -4.98 -3.22 -4.79
N TYR A 62 -6.09 -2.65 -4.36
CA TYR A 62 -6.18 -1.89 -3.13
C TYR A 62 -7.31 -2.42 -2.26
N TYR A 63 -7.27 -2.12 -0.97
CA TYR A 63 -8.31 -2.46 -0.03
C TYR A 63 -8.91 -1.19 0.57
N HIS A 64 -10.22 -1.13 0.59
CA HIS A 64 -10.97 -0.09 1.29
C HIS A 64 -12.30 -0.69 1.75
N ASP A 65 -12.65 -0.53 3.00
CA ASP A 65 -13.90 -1.01 3.55
C ASP A 65 -14.89 0.14 3.86
N ARG A 66 -16.07 -0.26 4.32
CA ARG A 66 -17.13 0.68 4.68
C ARG A 66 -16.86 1.51 5.95
N TYR A 67 -15.82 1.18 6.70
CA TYR A 67 -15.40 1.85 7.92
C TYR A 67 -14.18 2.74 7.70
N ASN A 68 -13.85 3.03 6.44
CA ASN A 68 -12.66 3.78 6.00
C ASN A 68 -11.33 3.14 6.43
N LEU A 69 -11.33 1.83 6.68
CA LEU A 69 -10.08 1.10 6.85
C LEU A 69 -9.55 0.74 5.46
N GLU A 70 -8.32 1.14 5.17
CA GLU A 70 -7.73 0.97 3.85
C GLU A 70 -6.30 0.44 3.91
N ALA A 71 -5.88 -0.19 2.82
CA ALA A 71 -4.49 -0.41 2.48
C ALA A 71 -4.28 0.10 1.05
N ASP A 72 -3.33 1.00 0.89
CA ASP A 72 -3.06 1.68 -0.39
C ASP A 72 -2.73 0.68 -1.50
N CYS A 73 -2.10 -0.43 -1.13
CA CYS A 73 -1.73 -1.49 -2.05
C CYS A 73 -1.87 -2.87 -1.41
N VAL A 74 -2.45 -3.79 -2.16
CA VAL A 74 -2.43 -5.23 -1.87
C VAL A 74 -1.67 -5.90 -3.00
N LEU A 75 -0.47 -6.36 -2.73
CA LEU A 75 0.38 -7.06 -3.69
C LEU A 75 0.15 -8.57 -3.56
N HIS A 76 -0.42 -9.18 -4.58
CA HIS A 76 -0.65 -10.62 -4.67
C HIS A 76 0.40 -11.29 -5.54
N LEU A 77 0.90 -12.42 -5.10
CA LEU A 77 1.78 -13.28 -5.89
C LEU A 77 1.02 -14.51 -6.41
N ARG A 78 1.56 -15.15 -7.46
CA ARG A 78 0.95 -16.31 -8.10
C ARG A 78 0.77 -17.52 -7.17
N ASP A 79 1.60 -17.66 -6.14
CA ASP A 79 1.52 -18.73 -5.15
C ASP A 79 0.45 -18.48 -4.06
N GLY A 80 -0.33 -17.43 -4.23
CA GLY A 80 -1.39 -17.03 -3.30
C GLY A 80 -0.91 -16.23 -2.09
N LYS A 81 0.40 -15.97 -1.96
CA LYS A 81 0.91 -15.05 -0.94
C LYS A 81 0.54 -13.62 -1.28
N TYR A 82 0.35 -12.81 -0.24
CA TYR A 82 0.10 -11.39 -0.44
C TYR A 82 0.64 -10.53 0.69
N ALA A 83 0.94 -9.29 0.34
CA ALA A 83 1.32 -8.24 1.26
C ALA A 83 0.27 -7.14 1.30
N LEU A 84 0.03 -6.59 2.48
CA LEU A 84 -0.68 -5.32 2.66
C LEU A 84 0.35 -4.21 2.80
N ILE A 85 0.15 -3.13 2.07
CA ILE A 85 1.13 -2.05 1.94
C ILE A 85 0.44 -0.71 2.08
N GLU A 86 1.04 0.18 2.87
CA GLU A 86 0.71 1.61 2.96
C GLU A 86 1.91 2.44 2.46
N PHE A 87 1.62 3.60 1.89
CA PHE A 87 2.64 4.54 1.41
C PHE A 87 2.62 5.80 2.26
N LYS A 88 3.76 6.16 2.85
CA LYS A 88 3.89 7.36 3.67
C LYS A 88 5.17 8.11 3.29
N LEU A 89 5.05 9.39 2.97
CA LEU A 89 6.19 10.19 2.54
C LEU A 89 7.22 10.36 3.65
N GLY A 90 6.76 10.59 4.87
CA GLY A 90 7.59 10.84 6.05
C GLY A 90 7.47 9.77 7.13
N SER A 91 8.19 9.99 8.24
CA SER A 91 8.21 9.08 9.38
C SER A 91 7.06 9.28 10.36
N SER A 92 6.45 10.46 10.40
CA SER A 92 5.41 10.82 11.38
C SER A 92 4.13 9.98 11.27
N GLU A 93 3.85 9.43 10.09
CA GLU A 93 2.63 8.68 9.79
C GLU A 93 2.81 7.15 9.85
N ILE A 94 4.03 6.66 10.13
CA ILE A 94 4.35 5.21 10.14
C ILE A 94 3.53 4.48 11.21
N GLU A 95 3.31 5.09 12.37
CA GLU A 95 2.54 4.48 13.46
C GLU A 95 1.09 4.24 13.06
N GLU A 96 0.44 5.24 12.47
CA GLU A 96 -0.93 5.17 12.00
C GLU A 96 -1.07 4.13 10.87
N ALA A 97 -0.19 4.19 9.87
CA ALA A 97 -0.16 3.22 8.78
C ALA A 97 0.01 1.78 9.28
N SER A 98 0.93 1.57 10.23
CA SER A 98 1.15 0.26 10.84
C SER A 98 -0.10 -0.24 11.57
N SER A 99 -0.80 0.64 12.28
CA SER A 99 -2.04 0.31 13.00
C SER A 99 -3.15 -0.12 12.04
N HIS A 100 -3.30 0.54 10.90
CA HIS A 100 -4.27 0.16 9.87
C HIS A 100 -3.98 -1.25 9.31
N LEU A 101 -2.74 -1.53 8.95
CA LEU A 101 -2.34 -2.85 8.43
C LEU A 101 -2.56 -3.97 9.45
N LEU A 102 -2.24 -3.72 10.71
CA LEU A 102 -2.45 -4.67 11.80
C LEU A 102 -3.94 -4.92 12.05
N GLU A 103 -4.77 -3.88 11.95
CA GLU A 103 -6.22 -4.00 12.10
C GLU A 103 -6.83 -4.84 10.99
N ILE A 104 -6.42 -4.65 9.72
CA ILE A 104 -6.88 -5.50 8.61
C ILE A 104 -6.51 -6.96 8.89
N LYS A 105 -5.28 -7.22 9.30
CA LYS A 105 -4.84 -8.58 9.66
C LYS A 105 -5.65 -9.17 10.81
N ARG A 106 -5.97 -8.37 11.84
CA ARG A 106 -6.82 -8.78 12.97
C ARG A 106 -8.21 -9.18 12.50
N LEU A 107 -8.82 -8.38 11.61
CA LEU A 107 -10.15 -8.65 11.06
C LEU A 107 -10.19 -9.95 10.24
N VAL A 108 -9.16 -10.24 9.45
CA VAL A 108 -9.03 -11.51 8.72
C VAL A 108 -8.98 -12.68 9.69
N LYS A 109 -8.19 -12.57 10.77
CA LYS A 109 -8.13 -13.61 11.82
C LYS A 109 -9.47 -13.83 12.51
N GLU A 110 -10.17 -12.77 12.85
CA GLU A 110 -11.49 -12.86 13.49
C GLU A 110 -12.54 -13.48 12.58
N TYR A 111 -12.52 -13.13 11.30
CA TYR A 111 -13.38 -13.74 10.30
C TYR A 111 -13.18 -15.27 10.26
N ASN A 112 -11.94 -15.73 10.24
CA ASN A 112 -11.60 -17.14 10.24
C ASN A 112 -12.02 -17.86 11.55
N LYS A 113 -11.80 -17.21 12.70
CA LYS A 113 -12.19 -17.77 14.01
C LYS A 113 -13.70 -17.98 14.15
N LYS A 114 -14.52 -17.19 13.49
CA LYS A 114 -15.98 -17.33 13.47
C LYS A 114 -16.48 -18.51 12.62
N GLY A 115 -15.58 -19.29 12.04
CA GLY A 115 -15.93 -20.46 11.21
C GLY A 115 -16.54 -20.09 9.86
N ASN A 116 -16.34 -18.86 9.39
CA ASN A 116 -16.83 -18.44 8.07
C ASN A 116 -16.13 -19.21 6.96
N ALA A 117 -16.88 -19.55 5.92
CA ALA A 117 -16.38 -20.26 4.77
C ALA A 117 -16.60 -19.43 3.49
N PRO A 118 -15.64 -19.41 2.57
CA PRO A 118 -14.29 -19.96 2.70
C PRO A 118 -13.43 -19.16 3.69
N SER A 119 -12.46 -19.82 4.35
CA SER A 119 -11.50 -19.13 5.20
C SER A 119 -10.61 -18.22 4.33
N LEU A 120 -10.24 -17.07 4.88
CA LEU A 120 -9.37 -16.11 4.22
C LEU A 120 -7.91 -16.39 4.57
N ARG A 121 -7.01 -16.34 3.60
CA ARG A 121 -5.57 -16.35 3.88
C ARG A 121 -5.21 -15.08 4.65
N GLU A 122 -4.41 -15.22 5.70
CA GLU A 122 -3.82 -14.06 6.38
C GLU A 122 -2.73 -13.42 5.51
N PRO A 123 -2.53 -12.09 5.61
CA PRO A 123 -1.42 -11.44 4.91
C PRO A 123 -0.07 -12.00 5.37
N ASP A 124 0.79 -12.33 4.41
CA ASP A 124 2.13 -12.83 4.67
C ASP A 124 3.07 -11.73 5.15
N LEU A 125 2.90 -10.52 4.63
CA LEU A 125 3.68 -9.33 5.00
C LEU A 125 2.79 -8.12 5.21
N LEU A 126 3.20 -7.27 6.17
CA LEU A 126 2.68 -5.93 6.40
C LEU A 126 3.82 -4.95 6.18
N ILE A 127 3.67 -4.00 5.27
CA ILE A 127 4.76 -3.13 4.83
C ILE A 127 4.29 -1.67 4.79
N VAL A 128 5.08 -0.77 5.34
CA VAL A 128 4.96 0.66 5.09
C VAL A 128 6.14 1.07 4.20
N ILE A 129 5.84 1.50 2.97
CA ILE A 129 6.85 2.04 2.06
C ILE A 129 6.96 3.54 2.29
N THR A 130 8.18 4.02 2.45
CA THR A 130 8.44 5.41 2.86
C THR A 130 9.43 6.13 1.94
N GLY A 131 9.42 7.46 2.04
CA GLY A 131 10.47 8.33 1.49
C GLY A 131 11.65 8.53 2.46
N THR A 132 11.72 7.80 3.57
CA THR A 132 12.78 7.92 4.59
C THR A 132 14.06 7.16 4.20
N GLU A 133 15.09 7.23 5.06
CA GLU A 133 16.42 6.69 4.73
C GLU A 133 16.64 5.23 5.15
N PHE A 134 15.97 4.77 6.22
CA PHE A 134 16.32 3.49 6.86
C PHE A 134 15.21 2.46 6.76
N ALA A 135 15.58 1.23 6.36
CA ALA A 135 14.72 0.06 6.43
C ALA A 135 14.88 -0.64 7.78
N TYR A 136 13.75 -1.01 8.37
CA TYR A 136 13.73 -1.75 9.63
C TYR A 136 12.45 -2.56 9.80
N ARG A 137 12.48 -3.51 10.73
CA ARG A 137 11.28 -4.23 11.17
C ARG A 137 10.87 -3.70 12.53
N ARG A 138 9.61 -3.32 12.66
CA ARG A 138 9.00 -2.89 13.91
C ARG A 138 8.79 -4.08 14.87
N PRO A 139 8.71 -3.83 16.19
CA PRO A 139 8.40 -4.88 17.16
C PRO A 139 7.04 -5.58 16.91
N ASP A 140 6.08 -4.88 16.34
CA ASP A 140 4.76 -5.41 15.97
C ASP A 140 4.77 -6.28 14.70
N GLY A 141 5.93 -6.39 14.03
CA GLY A 141 6.16 -7.22 12.86
C GLY A 141 5.96 -6.51 11.52
N VAL A 142 5.53 -5.25 11.51
CA VAL A 142 5.42 -4.44 10.29
C VAL A 142 6.83 -4.07 9.80
N PHE A 143 7.05 -4.17 8.49
CA PHE A 143 8.28 -3.72 7.85
C PHE A 143 8.13 -2.28 7.39
N VAL A 144 9.13 -1.47 7.67
CA VAL A 144 9.27 -0.11 7.13
C VAL A 144 10.39 -0.14 6.10
N ILE A 145 10.08 0.19 4.86
CA ILE A 145 11.02 0.04 3.74
C ILE A 145 11.03 1.33 2.92
N PRO A 146 12.16 2.05 2.87
CA PRO A 146 12.30 3.16 1.93
C PRO A 146 12.14 2.69 0.48
N ILE A 147 11.46 3.49 -0.35
CA ILE A 147 11.29 3.15 -1.77
C ILE A 147 12.64 2.93 -2.48
N GLY A 148 13.66 3.68 -2.10
CA GLY A 148 15.01 3.54 -2.65
C GLY A 148 15.70 2.21 -2.31
N CYS A 149 15.17 1.42 -1.35
CA CYS A 149 15.66 0.07 -1.03
C CYS A 149 15.03 -1.02 -1.91
N LEU A 150 13.96 -0.70 -2.65
CA LEU A 150 13.32 -1.66 -3.55
C LEU A 150 14.16 -1.83 -4.82
N ARG A 151 14.30 -3.08 -5.25
CA ARG A 151 15.05 -3.42 -6.48
C ARG A 151 14.30 -4.49 -7.28
N GLY A 152 14.40 -4.41 -8.58
CA GLY A 152 13.87 -5.40 -9.52
C GLY A 152 14.81 -6.58 -9.77
#